data_325c79afe19e9ba2c5b671dded280bb6
#
_entry.id   325c79afe19e9ba2c5b671dded280bb6
#
_cell.length_a   1.000
_cell.length_b   1.000
_cell.length_c   1.000
_cell.angle_alpha   90.00
_cell.angle_beta   90.00
_cell.angle_gamma   90.00
#
_symmetry.space_group_name_H-M   'P 1'
#
loop_
_entity.id
_entity.type
_entity.pdbx_description
1 polymer ?
#
loop_
_entity_poly.entity_id
_entity_poly.type
_entity_poly.pdbx_seq_one_letter_code
_entity_poly.pdbx_strand_id
1 'polypeptide(L)'
;MTESKLPHLPREESKWRWVIIALIFSGTLINYIDRQTVSVLAPVLCKDLHLSNTQYGAVGSVFLFTYALSMWLWGGVFDRIGNRLGYAAAITLWSIAEIAHTAVNSLSSLSLVRGLLGLGEAGNWPGATRTVAAWFKPRERALGMGLANAGASIGPALAPPLIIALQLAYGWRITFAAAGLLGLIWLIIWLPLYPKETTPAVVTKDQAPVAWPTLFKFPAFWGIVMARFLGDPIWWLYLNWLPKYLSDVRHFSLQQIGAFAWVPFLFAAGGALFGGWFSGFLIDRGLSVNAARKTAIVIATLLLPTGIIGALSDSPYVALAWFSITLFGFQFWVSNVQTLASDFFPLGAVGSIAGFSGTAAGLGAMILTFITGWVVDHFSYTPMLITAGILGPLSTIALFILSGKIRKIEIETSA
;
A
#
# COMPACT_ATOMS: atom_id res chain seq x y z
N MET A 1 -32.49 8.68 -27.48
CA MET A 1 -31.83 7.42 -27.10
C MET A 1 -30.70 7.16 -28.08
N THR A 2 -29.53 7.71 -27.79
CA THR A 2 -28.32 7.53 -28.59
C THR A 2 -27.44 6.53 -27.88
N GLU A 3 -27.45 5.25 -28.31
CA GLU A 3 -26.42 4.30 -27.98
C GLU A 3 -25.05 4.89 -28.37
N SER A 4 -24.22 5.21 -27.40
CA SER A 4 -22.86 5.63 -27.64
C SER A 4 -22.10 4.45 -28.25
N LYS A 5 -21.88 4.51 -29.55
CA LYS A 5 -20.98 3.62 -30.28
C LYS A 5 -19.54 3.80 -29.75
N LEU A 6 -19.21 3.13 -28.67
CA LEU A 6 -17.81 2.92 -28.32
C LEU A 6 -17.20 2.02 -29.41
N PRO A 7 -15.99 2.33 -29.91
CA PRO A 7 -15.41 1.60 -31.03
C PRO A 7 -15.24 0.12 -30.68
N HIS A 8 -15.56 -0.76 -31.62
CA HIS A 8 -15.46 -2.23 -31.54
C HIS A 8 -14.01 -2.77 -31.48
N LEU A 9 -13.04 -1.92 -31.13
CA LEU A 9 -11.65 -2.33 -30.92
C LEU A 9 -11.53 -3.14 -29.60
N PRO A 10 -10.70 -4.18 -29.58
CA PRO A 10 -10.34 -4.86 -28.33
C PRO A 10 -9.92 -3.83 -27.28
N ARG A 11 -10.36 -3.97 -26.02
CA ARG A 11 -10.06 -3.02 -24.92
C ARG A 11 -8.55 -2.69 -24.84
N GLU A 12 -7.72 -3.65 -25.13
CA GLU A 12 -6.25 -3.57 -25.12
C GLU A 12 -5.67 -2.65 -26.21
N GLU A 13 -6.41 -2.38 -27.28
CA GLU A 13 -5.99 -1.50 -28.39
C GLU A 13 -6.62 -0.12 -28.33
N SER A 14 -7.63 0.06 -27.51
CA SER A 14 -8.33 1.32 -27.32
C SER A 14 -7.46 2.34 -26.57
N LYS A 15 -7.37 3.58 -27.07
CA LYS A 15 -6.78 4.71 -26.34
C LYS A 15 -7.48 4.98 -25.01
N TRP A 16 -8.71 4.50 -24.85
CA TRP A 16 -9.51 4.60 -23.63
C TRP A 16 -8.86 3.94 -22.41
N ARG A 17 -7.99 2.96 -22.62
CA ARG A 17 -7.20 2.32 -21.55
C ARG A 17 -6.39 3.33 -20.72
N TRP A 18 -5.94 4.43 -21.35
CA TRP A 18 -5.19 5.47 -20.66
C TRP A 18 -6.08 6.30 -19.72
N VAL A 19 -7.33 6.52 -20.11
CA VAL A 19 -8.35 7.16 -19.25
C VAL A 19 -8.66 6.25 -18.07
N ILE A 20 -8.84 4.96 -18.30
CA ILE A 20 -9.14 3.98 -17.27
C ILE A 20 -7.98 3.89 -16.26
N ILE A 21 -6.72 3.83 -16.72
CA ILE A 21 -5.59 3.77 -15.78
C ILE A 21 -5.40 5.09 -15.01
N ALA A 22 -5.69 6.23 -15.61
CA ALA A 22 -5.70 7.52 -14.91
C ALA A 22 -6.77 7.56 -13.80
N LEU A 23 -7.93 6.94 -14.04
CA LEU A 23 -8.96 6.77 -13.01
C LEU A 23 -8.48 5.83 -11.90
N ILE A 24 -7.83 4.70 -12.22
CA ILE A 24 -7.24 3.81 -11.20
C ILE A 24 -6.17 4.55 -10.39
N PHE A 25 -5.28 5.27 -11.05
CA PHE A 25 -4.26 6.10 -10.39
C PHE A 25 -4.89 7.10 -9.41
N SER A 26 -5.89 7.88 -9.88
CA SER A 26 -6.56 8.88 -9.03
C SER A 26 -7.37 8.25 -7.90
N GLY A 27 -8.03 7.10 -8.12
CA GLY A 27 -8.70 6.33 -7.07
C GLY A 27 -7.72 5.83 -6.01
N THR A 28 -6.57 5.31 -6.43
CA THR A 28 -5.50 4.88 -5.51
C THR A 28 -4.91 6.08 -4.75
N LEU A 29 -4.72 7.21 -5.41
CA LEU A 29 -4.25 8.44 -4.77
C LEU A 29 -5.21 8.91 -3.67
N ILE A 30 -6.52 8.97 -3.95
CA ILE A 30 -7.56 9.31 -2.97
C ILE A 30 -7.52 8.33 -1.80
N ASN A 31 -7.52 7.02 -2.07
CA ASN A 31 -7.44 5.97 -1.06
C ASN A 31 -6.27 6.19 -0.08
N TYR A 32 -5.10 6.60 -0.58
CA TYR A 32 -3.94 6.87 0.28
C TYR A 32 -4.00 8.22 0.98
N ILE A 33 -4.69 9.22 0.45
CA ILE A 33 -4.98 10.48 1.15
C ILE A 33 -5.92 10.20 2.32
N ASP A 34 -7.02 9.45 2.10
CA ASP A 34 -8.00 9.08 3.13
C ASP A 34 -7.33 8.33 4.28
N ARG A 35 -6.49 7.35 3.94
CA ARG A 35 -5.70 6.58 4.91
C ARG A 35 -4.79 7.46 5.77
N GLN A 36 -4.15 8.45 5.16
CA GLN A 36 -3.24 9.36 5.84
C GLN A 36 -3.95 10.41 6.71
N THR A 37 -5.24 10.63 6.51
CA THR A 37 -5.98 11.67 7.26
C THR A 37 -5.92 11.44 8.76
N VAL A 38 -6.14 10.21 9.25
CA VAL A 38 -5.99 9.90 10.68
C VAL A 38 -4.55 10.06 11.15
N SER A 39 -3.56 9.65 10.34
CA SER A 39 -2.16 9.73 10.73
C SER A 39 -1.66 11.17 10.85
N VAL A 40 -1.98 12.00 9.86
CA VAL A 40 -1.59 13.42 9.85
C VAL A 40 -2.31 14.20 10.96
N LEU A 41 -3.56 13.86 11.24
CA LEU A 41 -4.38 14.47 12.31
C LEU A 41 -4.21 13.79 13.68
N ALA A 42 -3.35 12.77 13.81
CA ALA A 42 -3.17 12.04 15.07
C ALA A 42 -2.90 12.95 16.28
N PRO A 43 -2.03 14.00 16.20
CA PRO A 43 -1.82 14.92 17.33
C PRO A 43 -3.09 15.63 17.78
N VAL A 44 -3.96 16.01 16.82
CA VAL A 44 -5.23 16.69 17.09
C VAL A 44 -6.26 15.72 17.65
N LEU A 45 -6.42 14.55 16.99
CA LEU A 45 -7.40 13.53 17.38
C LEU A 45 -7.10 12.95 18.76
N CYS A 46 -5.84 12.63 19.06
CA CYS A 46 -5.45 12.11 20.37
C CYS A 46 -5.71 13.10 21.47
N LYS A 47 -5.51 14.40 21.21
CA LYS A 47 -5.82 15.47 22.18
C LYS A 47 -7.33 15.65 22.36
N ASP A 48 -8.10 15.72 21.27
CA ASP A 48 -9.55 16.01 21.29
C ASP A 48 -10.36 14.85 21.90
N LEU A 49 -9.96 13.61 21.59
CA LEU A 49 -10.61 12.38 22.05
C LEU A 49 -9.95 11.76 23.30
N HIS A 50 -8.94 12.42 23.88
CA HIS A 50 -8.17 11.96 25.06
C HIS A 50 -7.62 10.54 24.91
N LEU A 51 -7.03 10.23 23.72
CA LEU A 51 -6.49 8.91 23.42
C LEU A 51 -5.04 8.78 23.85
N SER A 52 -4.71 7.65 24.51
CA SER A 52 -3.32 7.24 24.70
C SER A 52 -2.69 6.75 23.38
N ASN A 53 -1.36 6.60 23.33
CA ASN A 53 -0.70 6.04 22.15
C ASN A 53 -1.08 4.57 21.93
N THR A 54 -1.29 3.80 23.02
CA THR A 54 -1.81 2.43 22.93
C THR A 54 -3.19 2.39 22.26
N GLN A 55 -4.08 3.28 22.65
CA GLN A 55 -5.42 3.38 22.05
C GLN A 55 -5.35 3.81 20.58
N TYR A 56 -4.51 4.78 20.24
CA TYR A 56 -4.27 5.17 18.86
C TYR A 56 -3.69 4.01 18.02
N GLY A 57 -2.71 3.28 18.56
CA GLY A 57 -2.17 2.05 17.94
C GLY A 57 -3.23 0.97 17.73
N ALA A 58 -4.14 0.78 18.71
CA ALA A 58 -5.26 -0.15 18.57
C ALA A 58 -6.21 0.24 17.43
N VAL A 59 -6.53 1.53 17.29
CA VAL A 59 -7.35 2.07 16.18
C VAL A 59 -6.69 1.77 14.82
N GLY A 60 -5.39 2.03 14.68
CA GLY A 60 -4.64 1.69 13.48
C GLY A 60 -4.61 0.19 13.19
N SER A 61 -4.51 -0.63 14.24
CA SER A 61 -4.51 -2.10 14.13
C SER A 61 -5.86 -2.66 13.70
N VAL A 62 -6.97 -2.10 14.17
CA VAL A 62 -8.33 -2.47 13.71
C VAL A 62 -8.46 -2.22 12.22
N PHE A 63 -8.00 -1.06 11.72
CA PHE A 63 -7.99 -0.78 10.28
C PHE A 63 -7.17 -1.84 9.51
N LEU A 64 -5.93 -2.12 9.93
CA LEU A 64 -5.05 -3.07 9.26
C LEU A 64 -5.60 -4.50 9.28
N PHE A 65 -6.23 -4.90 10.36
CA PHE A 65 -6.89 -6.20 10.50
C PHE A 65 -8.03 -6.36 9.50
N THR A 66 -8.97 -5.41 9.50
CA THR A 66 -10.12 -5.45 8.60
C THR A 66 -9.69 -5.32 7.14
N TYR A 67 -8.70 -4.49 6.85
CA TYR A 67 -8.09 -4.35 5.53
C TYR A 67 -7.49 -5.68 5.03
N ALA A 68 -6.65 -6.33 5.86
CA ALA A 68 -6.00 -7.59 5.49
C ALA A 68 -7.01 -8.71 5.20
N LEU A 69 -8.04 -8.87 6.04
CA LEU A 69 -9.09 -9.86 5.84
C LEU A 69 -9.94 -9.57 4.60
N SER A 70 -10.20 -8.28 4.35
CA SER A 70 -11.12 -7.88 3.27
C SER A 70 -10.50 -7.94 1.89
N MET A 71 -9.18 -7.91 1.75
CA MET A 71 -8.51 -8.09 0.45
C MET A 71 -8.93 -9.40 -0.23
N TRP A 72 -9.08 -10.46 0.55
CA TRP A 72 -9.55 -11.74 0.05
C TRP A 72 -11.05 -11.69 -0.35
N LEU A 73 -11.89 -11.06 0.48
CA LEU A 73 -13.33 -10.94 0.21
C LEU A 73 -13.61 -10.16 -1.07
N TRP A 74 -12.89 -9.07 -1.29
CA TRP A 74 -13.05 -8.23 -2.48
C TRP A 74 -12.70 -8.95 -3.77
N GLY A 75 -11.75 -9.88 -3.77
CA GLY A 75 -11.49 -10.74 -4.92
C GLY A 75 -12.77 -11.42 -5.40
N GLY A 76 -13.49 -12.10 -4.49
CA GLY A 76 -14.77 -12.76 -4.78
C GLY A 76 -15.92 -11.81 -5.16
N VAL A 77 -15.94 -10.58 -4.60
CA VAL A 77 -16.93 -9.57 -4.96
C VAL A 77 -16.71 -9.12 -6.40
N PHE A 78 -15.48 -8.77 -6.77
CA PHE A 78 -15.13 -8.38 -8.15
C PHE A 78 -15.44 -9.51 -9.16
N ASP A 79 -15.26 -10.78 -8.78
CA ASP A 79 -15.59 -11.92 -9.64
C ASP A 79 -17.08 -11.99 -9.96
N ARG A 80 -17.94 -11.63 -9.01
CA ARG A 80 -19.40 -11.71 -9.15
C ARG A 80 -20.04 -10.52 -9.84
N ILE A 81 -19.60 -9.31 -9.50
CA ILE A 81 -20.26 -8.07 -9.96
C ILE A 81 -19.42 -7.26 -10.96
N GLY A 82 -18.23 -7.74 -11.32
CA GLY A 82 -17.33 -7.08 -12.28
C GLY A 82 -16.59 -5.87 -11.72
N ASN A 83 -15.69 -5.29 -12.53
CA ASN A 83 -14.82 -4.20 -12.08
C ASN A 83 -15.59 -2.89 -11.89
N ARG A 84 -16.56 -2.58 -12.77
CA ARG A 84 -17.32 -1.34 -12.69
C ARG A 84 -18.07 -1.19 -11.39
N LEU A 85 -18.86 -2.19 -11.01
CA LEU A 85 -19.66 -2.19 -9.79
C LEU A 85 -18.81 -2.54 -8.56
N GLY A 86 -17.80 -3.39 -8.69
CA GLY A 86 -16.88 -3.72 -7.61
C GLY A 86 -16.13 -2.49 -7.08
N TYR A 87 -15.56 -1.68 -7.99
CA TYR A 87 -14.96 -0.41 -7.59
C TYR A 87 -15.99 0.56 -7.00
N ALA A 88 -17.17 0.67 -7.63
CA ALA A 88 -18.23 1.53 -7.11
C ALA A 88 -18.61 1.15 -5.67
N ALA A 89 -18.76 -0.13 -5.38
CA ALA A 89 -19.09 -0.63 -4.04
C ALA A 89 -17.96 -0.36 -3.03
N ALA A 90 -16.70 -0.62 -3.41
CA ALA A 90 -15.54 -0.39 -2.56
C ALA A 90 -15.39 1.08 -2.21
N ILE A 91 -15.45 1.97 -3.23
CA ILE A 91 -15.29 3.41 -3.05
C ILE A 91 -16.46 4.00 -2.25
N THR A 92 -17.69 3.57 -2.51
CA THR A 92 -18.84 4.01 -1.73
C THR A 92 -18.66 3.66 -0.26
N LEU A 93 -18.24 2.43 0.04
CA LEU A 93 -18.05 1.97 1.40
C LEU A 93 -16.97 2.78 2.12
N TRP A 94 -15.79 2.93 1.51
CA TRP A 94 -14.72 3.68 2.17
C TRP A 94 -15.01 5.17 2.27
N SER A 95 -15.64 5.79 1.26
CA SER A 95 -15.99 7.21 1.30
C SER A 95 -17.03 7.51 2.38
N ILE A 96 -18.05 6.65 2.54
CA ILE A 96 -19.02 6.76 3.62
C ILE A 96 -18.33 6.57 4.98
N ALA A 97 -17.44 5.58 5.10
CA ALA A 97 -16.67 5.37 6.33
C ALA A 97 -15.76 6.57 6.65
N GLU A 98 -15.13 7.18 5.63
CA GLU A 98 -14.32 8.40 5.81
C GLU A 98 -15.17 9.58 6.27
N ILE A 99 -16.33 9.82 5.65
CA ILE A 99 -17.28 10.85 6.11
C ILE A 99 -17.78 10.57 7.52
N ALA A 100 -18.00 9.30 7.87
CA ALA A 100 -18.49 8.93 9.20
C ALA A 100 -17.52 9.31 10.34
N HIS A 101 -16.23 9.55 10.06
CA HIS A 101 -15.29 10.11 11.04
C HIS A 101 -15.76 11.47 11.58
N THR A 102 -16.58 12.23 10.86
CA THR A 102 -17.14 13.50 11.34
C THR A 102 -17.97 13.37 12.62
N ALA A 103 -18.61 12.20 12.82
CA ALA A 103 -19.46 11.89 13.96
C ALA A 103 -18.71 11.23 15.14
N VAL A 104 -17.40 11.00 15.00
CA VAL A 104 -16.59 10.33 16.02
C VAL A 104 -16.44 11.21 17.27
N ASN A 105 -16.63 10.58 18.43
CA ASN A 105 -16.53 11.23 19.75
C ASN A 105 -15.90 10.33 20.83
N SER A 106 -15.46 9.12 20.47
CA SER A 106 -14.91 8.14 21.41
C SER A 106 -13.95 7.17 20.71
N LEU A 107 -13.14 6.45 21.49
CA LEU A 107 -12.29 5.37 21.01
C LEU A 107 -13.10 4.31 20.24
N SER A 108 -14.25 3.92 20.77
CA SER A 108 -15.07 2.87 20.14
C SER A 108 -15.65 3.31 18.81
N SER A 109 -16.17 4.55 18.71
CA SER A 109 -16.68 5.08 17.45
C SER A 109 -15.55 5.27 16.41
N LEU A 110 -14.37 5.73 16.83
CA LEU A 110 -13.20 5.85 15.95
C LEU A 110 -12.75 4.47 15.45
N SER A 111 -12.66 3.47 16.33
CA SER A 111 -12.29 2.10 15.95
C SER A 111 -13.28 1.49 14.96
N LEU A 112 -14.59 1.70 15.17
CA LEU A 112 -15.63 1.19 14.27
C LEU A 112 -15.50 1.79 12.86
N VAL A 113 -15.41 3.10 12.75
CA VAL A 113 -15.32 3.75 11.42
C VAL A 113 -14.00 3.44 10.73
N ARG A 114 -12.89 3.29 11.48
CA ARG A 114 -11.61 2.81 10.94
C ARG A 114 -11.68 1.37 10.45
N GLY A 115 -12.39 0.50 11.16
CA GLY A 115 -12.66 -0.87 10.70
C GLY A 115 -13.47 -0.89 9.40
N LEU A 116 -14.53 -0.08 9.31
CA LEU A 116 -15.33 0.05 8.09
C LEU A 116 -14.51 0.63 6.93
N LEU A 117 -13.64 1.60 7.21
CA LEU A 117 -12.73 2.16 6.21
C LEU A 117 -11.79 1.09 5.67
N GLY A 118 -11.18 0.28 6.54
CA GLY A 118 -10.30 -0.82 6.16
C GLY A 118 -11.02 -1.86 5.28
N LEU A 119 -12.28 -2.18 5.60
CA LEU A 119 -13.13 -3.04 4.76
C LEU A 119 -13.28 -2.49 3.33
N GLY A 120 -13.58 -1.21 3.18
CA GLY A 120 -13.78 -0.58 1.87
C GLY A 120 -12.49 -0.43 1.08
N GLU A 121 -11.45 0.12 1.71
CA GLU A 121 -10.16 0.41 1.06
C GLU A 121 -9.45 -0.82 0.52
N ALA A 122 -9.66 -1.99 1.14
CA ALA A 122 -9.07 -3.25 0.70
C ALA A 122 -9.47 -3.64 -0.74
N GLY A 123 -10.58 -3.12 -1.26
CA GLY A 123 -11.03 -3.35 -2.64
C GLY A 123 -10.16 -2.70 -3.71
N ASN A 124 -9.36 -1.68 -3.36
CA ASN A 124 -8.57 -0.94 -4.34
C ASN A 124 -7.59 -1.84 -5.12
N TRP A 125 -6.79 -2.67 -4.46
CA TRP A 125 -5.77 -3.49 -5.12
C TRP A 125 -6.32 -4.62 -5.98
N PRO A 126 -7.28 -5.44 -5.50
CA PRO A 126 -7.94 -6.43 -6.35
C PRO A 126 -8.58 -5.78 -7.58
N GLY A 127 -9.26 -4.65 -7.40
CA GLY A 127 -9.86 -3.90 -8.50
C GLY A 127 -8.85 -3.37 -9.50
N ALA A 128 -7.73 -2.75 -9.04
CA ALA A 128 -6.66 -2.26 -9.89
C ALA A 128 -6.05 -3.39 -10.74
N THR A 129 -5.70 -4.51 -10.10
CA THR A 129 -5.09 -5.65 -10.78
C THR A 129 -6.01 -6.22 -11.86
N ARG A 130 -7.30 -6.41 -11.56
CA ARG A 130 -8.29 -6.91 -12.54
C ARG A 130 -8.51 -5.92 -13.68
N THR A 131 -8.59 -4.63 -13.37
CA THR A 131 -8.78 -3.60 -14.39
C THR A 131 -7.58 -3.53 -15.32
N VAL A 132 -6.35 -3.57 -14.79
CA VAL A 132 -5.14 -3.63 -15.63
C VAL A 132 -5.11 -4.90 -16.48
N ALA A 133 -5.47 -6.06 -15.90
CA ALA A 133 -5.53 -7.30 -16.66
C ALA A 133 -6.56 -7.27 -17.80
N ALA A 134 -7.67 -6.53 -17.64
CA ALA A 134 -8.74 -6.41 -18.63
C ALA A 134 -8.46 -5.38 -19.75
N TRP A 135 -7.59 -4.38 -19.49
CA TRP A 135 -7.36 -3.26 -20.40
C TRP A 135 -5.96 -3.21 -21.02
N PHE A 136 -5.01 -3.99 -20.51
CA PHE A 136 -3.61 -3.98 -20.97
C PHE A 136 -3.16 -5.34 -21.47
N LYS A 137 -2.44 -5.36 -22.59
CA LYS A 137 -1.79 -6.57 -23.12
C LYS A 137 -0.81 -7.13 -22.07
N PRO A 138 -0.57 -8.45 -22.02
CA PRO A 138 0.29 -9.06 -21.00
C PRO A 138 1.64 -8.35 -20.83
N ARG A 139 2.29 -7.94 -21.93
CA ARG A 139 3.58 -7.23 -21.92
C ARG A 139 3.51 -5.81 -21.34
N GLU A 140 2.32 -5.20 -21.28
CA GLU A 140 2.10 -3.82 -20.84
C GLU A 140 1.50 -3.76 -19.41
N ARG A 141 1.08 -4.90 -18.85
CA ARG A 141 0.44 -4.96 -17.51
C ARG A 141 1.34 -4.43 -16.40
N ALA A 142 2.66 -4.66 -16.51
CA ALA A 142 3.63 -4.12 -15.56
C ALA A 142 3.62 -2.58 -15.54
N LEU A 143 3.52 -1.94 -16.71
CA LEU A 143 3.39 -0.49 -16.83
C LEU A 143 2.07 -0.01 -16.22
N GLY A 144 0.94 -0.68 -16.54
CA GLY A 144 -0.36 -0.36 -15.95
C GLY A 144 -0.37 -0.43 -14.43
N MET A 145 0.19 -1.50 -13.85
CA MET A 145 0.32 -1.62 -12.40
C MET A 145 1.29 -0.59 -11.80
N GLY A 146 2.37 -0.26 -12.52
CA GLY A 146 3.31 0.80 -12.10
C GLY A 146 2.62 2.16 -12.00
N LEU A 147 1.76 2.50 -12.96
CA LEU A 147 0.96 3.72 -12.92
C LEU A 147 -0.05 3.72 -11.77
N ALA A 148 -0.74 2.59 -11.53
CA ALA A 148 -1.63 2.45 -10.38
C ALA A 148 -0.87 2.63 -9.05
N ASN A 149 0.32 2.01 -8.90
CA ASN A 149 1.19 2.13 -7.74
C ASN A 149 1.74 3.55 -7.52
N ALA A 150 1.90 4.35 -8.59
CA ALA A 150 2.34 5.73 -8.44
C ALA A 150 1.35 6.55 -7.58
N GLY A 151 0.04 6.26 -7.66
CA GLY A 151 -0.97 6.85 -6.76
C GLY A 151 -0.70 6.56 -5.28
N ALA A 152 -0.28 5.33 -4.98
CA ALA A 152 0.06 4.91 -3.61
C ALA A 152 1.32 5.59 -3.04
N SER A 153 2.22 6.06 -3.89
CA SER A 153 3.43 6.79 -3.48
C SER A 153 3.19 8.30 -3.41
N ILE A 154 2.42 8.85 -4.34
CA ILE A 154 2.14 10.29 -4.43
C ILE A 154 1.09 10.70 -3.39
N GLY A 155 0.09 9.84 -3.09
CA GLY A 155 -0.95 10.11 -2.10
C GLY A 155 -0.39 10.54 -0.74
N PRO A 156 0.47 9.72 -0.08
CA PRO A 156 1.10 10.09 1.19
C PRO A 156 1.98 11.34 1.12
N ALA A 157 2.54 11.67 -0.04
CA ALA A 157 3.31 12.90 -0.21
C ALA A 157 2.40 14.14 -0.30
N LEU A 158 1.24 14.04 -0.93
CA LEU A 158 0.28 15.15 -1.03
C LEU A 158 -0.59 15.31 0.22
N ALA A 159 -0.79 14.23 0.98
CA ALA A 159 -1.71 14.21 2.12
C ALA A 159 -1.36 15.23 3.22
N PRO A 160 -0.13 15.33 3.77
CA PRO A 160 0.15 16.23 4.87
C PRO A 160 -0.13 17.71 4.57
N PRO A 161 0.34 18.32 3.46
CA PRO A 161 0.04 19.72 3.19
C PRO A 161 -1.46 19.97 2.96
N LEU A 162 -2.15 19.07 2.26
CA LEU A 162 -3.57 19.21 1.98
C LEU A 162 -4.42 19.07 3.25
N ILE A 163 -4.17 18.03 4.04
CA ILE A 163 -4.92 17.73 5.26
C ILE A 163 -4.71 18.84 6.30
N ILE A 164 -3.46 19.31 6.49
CA ILE A 164 -3.18 20.38 7.44
C ILE A 164 -3.81 21.70 7.00
N ALA A 165 -3.77 22.04 5.71
CA ALA A 165 -4.45 23.24 5.22
C ALA A 165 -5.97 23.21 5.52
N LEU A 166 -6.63 22.10 5.26
CA LEU A 166 -8.05 21.91 5.60
C LEU A 166 -8.29 21.93 7.11
N GLN A 167 -7.44 21.28 7.89
CA GLN A 167 -7.52 21.26 9.35
C GLN A 167 -7.44 22.67 9.97
N LEU A 168 -6.50 23.48 9.50
CA LEU A 168 -6.30 24.83 10.02
C LEU A 168 -7.45 25.79 9.64
N ALA A 169 -8.06 25.56 8.46
CA ALA A 169 -9.16 26.39 7.99
C ALA A 169 -10.51 25.98 8.57
N TYR A 170 -10.79 24.69 8.71
CA TYR A 170 -12.14 24.16 8.96
C TYR A 170 -12.24 23.14 10.09
N GLY A 171 -11.10 22.71 10.66
CA GLY A 171 -11.06 21.67 11.69
C GLY A 171 -11.12 20.24 11.14
N TRP A 172 -10.79 19.27 12.01
CA TRP A 172 -10.58 17.89 11.59
C TRP A 172 -11.84 17.18 11.08
N ARG A 173 -13.01 17.51 11.60
CA ARG A 173 -14.27 16.90 11.15
C ARG A 173 -14.55 17.23 9.68
N ILE A 174 -14.41 18.48 9.30
CA ILE A 174 -14.60 18.92 7.90
C ILE A 174 -13.50 18.34 6.99
N THR A 175 -12.28 18.18 7.50
CA THR A 175 -11.20 17.54 6.76
C THR A 175 -11.56 16.11 6.37
N PHE A 176 -12.10 15.30 7.28
CA PHE A 176 -12.60 13.96 6.97
C PHE A 176 -13.77 13.97 5.98
N ALA A 177 -14.71 14.90 6.16
CA ALA A 177 -15.81 15.03 5.22
C ALA A 177 -15.32 15.35 3.79
N ALA A 178 -14.37 16.29 3.66
CA ALA A 178 -13.79 16.68 2.38
C ALA A 178 -13.05 15.52 1.72
N ALA A 179 -12.26 14.75 2.48
CA ALA A 179 -11.56 13.57 2.00
C ALA A 179 -12.54 12.52 1.46
N GLY A 180 -13.55 12.12 2.24
CA GLY A 180 -14.52 11.14 1.77
C GLY A 180 -15.39 11.63 0.61
N LEU A 181 -15.67 12.94 0.52
CA LEU A 181 -16.37 13.52 -0.64
C LEU A 181 -15.57 13.42 -1.93
N LEU A 182 -14.23 13.48 -1.89
CA LEU A 182 -13.39 13.26 -3.07
C LEU A 182 -13.63 11.87 -3.68
N GLY A 183 -13.78 10.84 -2.85
CA GLY A 183 -14.12 9.49 -3.33
C GLY A 183 -15.50 9.42 -3.98
N LEU A 184 -16.52 10.10 -3.42
CA LEU A 184 -17.85 10.15 -4.03
C LEU A 184 -17.85 10.94 -5.34
N ILE A 185 -17.10 12.04 -5.45
CA ILE A 185 -16.91 12.79 -6.70
C ILE A 185 -16.23 11.88 -7.73
N TRP A 186 -15.20 11.15 -7.35
CA TRP A 186 -14.55 10.20 -8.24
C TRP A 186 -15.53 9.13 -8.73
N LEU A 187 -16.43 8.65 -7.89
CA LEU A 187 -17.47 7.68 -8.26
C LEU A 187 -18.43 8.21 -9.34
N ILE A 188 -18.81 9.49 -9.25
CA ILE A 188 -19.63 10.16 -10.27
C ILE A 188 -18.91 10.18 -11.64
N ILE A 189 -17.57 10.25 -11.64
CA ILE A 189 -16.76 10.21 -12.86
C ILE A 189 -16.57 8.76 -13.34
N TRP A 190 -16.32 7.82 -12.42
CA TRP A 190 -16.08 6.42 -12.73
C TRP A 190 -17.26 5.73 -13.40
N LEU A 191 -18.46 5.88 -12.84
CA LEU A 191 -19.64 5.15 -13.30
C LEU A 191 -20.01 5.40 -14.77
N PRO A 192 -20.00 6.63 -15.30
CA PRO A 192 -20.26 6.85 -16.72
C PRO A 192 -19.07 6.48 -17.63
N LEU A 193 -17.83 6.66 -17.14
CA LEU A 193 -16.64 6.46 -17.96
C LEU A 193 -16.21 4.99 -18.07
N TYR A 194 -16.44 4.18 -17.04
CA TYR A 194 -16.11 2.76 -17.14
C TYR A 194 -17.21 1.99 -17.86
N PRO A 195 -16.90 1.32 -18.98
CA PRO A 195 -17.90 0.60 -19.77
C PRO A 195 -18.61 -0.50 -18.99
N LYS A 196 -19.89 -0.73 -19.28
CA LYS A 196 -20.61 -1.88 -18.75
C LYS A 196 -19.93 -3.17 -19.22
N GLU A 197 -19.68 -4.07 -18.30
CA GLU A 197 -19.07 -5.36 -18.62
C GLU A 197 -20.17 -6.31 -19.11
N THR A 198 -20.01 -6.77 -20.36
CA THR A 198 -20.98 -7.67 -21.02
C THR A 198 -20.54 -9.13 -20.98
N THR A 199 -19.29 -9.41 -20.59
CA THR A 199 -18.76 -10.77 -20.60
C THR A 199 -17.76 -10.97 -19.45
N PRO A 200 -17.83 -12.09 -18.69
CA PRO A 200 -16.77 -12.47 -17.76
C PRO A 200 -15.43 -12.62 -18.50
N ALA A 201 -14.33 -12.16 -17.91
CA ALA A 201 -13.01 -12.37 -18.49
C ALA A 201 -12.76 -13.87 -18.71
N VAL A 202 -12.48 -14.27 -19.94
CA VAL A 202 -12.09 -15.64 -20.27
C VAL A 202 -10.71 -15.91 -19.64
N VAL A 203 -10.69 -16.72 -18.59
CA VAL A 203 -9.44 -17.20 -18.01
C VAL A 203 -8.84 -18.23 -18.98
N THR A 204 -7.72 -17.94 -19.59
CA THR A 204 -7.00 -18.90 -20.43
C THR A 204 -6.38 -20.02 -19.58
N LYS A 205 -6.22 -21.22 -20.15
CA LYS A 205 -5.73 -22.42 -19.44
C LYS A 205 -4.38 -22.19 -18.73
N ASP A 206 -3.51 -21.35 -19.30
CA ASP A 206 -2.20 -20.95 -18.74
C ASP A 206 -2.31 -20.00 -17.54
N GLN A 207 -3.49 -19.48 -17.25
CA GLN A 207 -3.80 -18.58 -16.13
C GLN A 207 -4.64 -19.24 -15.06
N ALA A 208 -4.87 -20.55 -15.15
CA ALA A 208 -5.62 -21.27 -14.14
C ALA A 208 -4.98 -21.11 -12.75
N PRO A 209 -5.74 -20.72 -11.71
CA PRO A 209 -5.18 -20.52 -10.38
C PRO A 209 -4.54 -21.80 -9.86
N VAL A 210 -3.33 -21.68 -9.35
CA VAL A 210 -2.65 -22.77 -8.66
C VAL A 210 -3.24 -22.89 -7.25
N ALA A 211 -3.62 -24.11 -6.86
CA ALA A 211 -4.19 -24.37 -5.55
C ALA A 211 -3.19 -24.01 -4.41
N TRP A 212 -3.66 -23.32 -3.40
CA TRP A 212 -2.83 -22.86 -2.26
C TRP A 212 -2.03 -23.97 -1.59
N PRO A 213 -2.58 -25.20 -1.33
CA PRO A 213 -1.81 -26.28 -0.73
C PRO A 213 -0.57 -26.67 -1.54
N THR A 214 -0.60 -26.47 -2.88
CA THR A 214 0.55 -26.70 -3.74
C THR A 214 1.63 -25.63 -3.52
N LEU A 215 1.25 -24.36 -3.37
CA LEU A 215 2.17 -23.26 -3.13
C LEU A 215 2.89 -23.40 -1.79
N PHE A 216 2.20 -23.88 -0.75
CA PHE A 216 2.77 -24.05 0.59
C PHE A 216 3.91 -25.06 0.65
N LYS A 217 4.06 -25.94 -0.35
CA LYS A 217 5.15 -26.90 -0.43
C LYS A 217 6.49 -26.28 -0.81
N PHE A 218 6.49 -25.04 -1.34
CA PHE A 218 7.70 -24.40 -1.84
C PHE A 218 8.31 -23.43 -0.81
N PRO A 219 9.57 -23.64 -0.39
CA PRO A 219 10.23 -22.70 0.54
C PRO A 219 10.30 -21.26 0.00
N ALA A 220 10.40 -21.08 -1.33
CA ALA A 220 10.38 -19.76 -1.95
C ALA A 220 9.08 -18.98 -1.69
N PHE A 221 7.93 -19.66 -1.60
CA PHE A 221 6.66 -19.06 -1.22
C PHE A 221 6.76 -18.45 0.20
N TRP A 222 7.24 -19.25 1.16
CA TRP A 222 7.41 -18.80 2.54
C TRP A 222 8.48 -17.71 2.68
N GLY A 223 9.51 -17.74 1.82
CA GLY A 223 10.51 -16.68 1.74
C GLY A 223 9.89 -15.32 1.41
N ILE A 224 9.00 -15.26 0.41
CA ILE A 224 8.28 -14.05 0.04
C ILE A 224 7.31 -13.61 1.16
N VAL A 225 6.57 -14.57 1.73
CA VAL A 225 5.61 -14.31 2.81
C VAL A 225 6.31 -13.74 4.06
N MET A 226 7.39 -14.38 4.51
CA MET A 226 8.14 -13.93 5.68
C MET A 226 8.86 -12.60 5.45
N ALA A 227 9.39 -12.39 4.24
CA ALA A 227 9.99 -11.10 3.90
C ALA A 227 8.98 -9.97 4.04
N ARG A 228 7.78 -10.14 3.52
CA ARG A 228 6.73 -9.13 3.60
C ARG A 228 6.14 -8.99 5.01
N PHE A 229 5.98 -10.09 5.74
CA PHE A 229 5.52 -10.07 7.13
C PHE A 229 6.45 -9.25 8.04
N LEU A 230 7.78 -9.38 7.84
CA LEU A 230 8.80 -8.67 8.63
C LEU A 230 9.13 -7.28 8.06
N GLY A 231 9.14 -7.13 6.74
CA GLY A 231 9.60 -5.91 6.07
C GLY A 231 8.52 -4.83 5.92
N ASP A 232 7.32 -5.19 5.49
CA ASP A 232 6.24 -4.21 5.24
C ASP A 232 5.82 -3.42 6.49
N PRO A 233 5.91 -3.95 7.73
CA PRO A 233 5.69 -3.17 8.95
C PRO A 233 6.52 -1.90 9.05
N ILE A 234 7.71 -1.85 8.44
CA ILE A 234 8.56 -0.64 8.38
C ILE A 234 7.80 0.51 7.72
N TRP A 235 7.19 0.26 6.54
CA TRP A 235 6.38 1.24 5.84
C TRP A 235 5.23 1.77 6.69
N TRP A 236 4.48 0.84 7.30
CA TRP A 236 3.31 1.16 8.10
C TRP A 236 3.64 1.91 9.39
N LEU A 237 4.82 1.67 9.97
CA LEU A 237 5.31 2.44 11.11
C LEU A 237 5.45 3.92 10.73
N TYR A 238 6.19 4.22 9.67
CA TYR A 238 6.35 5.61 9.24
C TYR A 238 5.03 6.22 8.74
N LEU A 239 4.22 5.45 8.02
CA LEU A 239 2.95 5.91 7.49
C LEU A 239 1.99 6.34 8.61
N ASN A 240 1.91 5.56 9.68
CA ASN A 240 0.96 5.79 10.76
C ASN A 240 1.51 6.70 11.87
N TRP A 241 2.82 6.67 12.14
CA TRP A 241 3.39 7.27 13.33
C TRP A 241 4.30 8.47 13.08
N LEU A 242 4.79 8.68 11.85
CA LEU A 242 5.71 9.80 11.57
C LEU A 242 5.14 11.17 11.92
N PRO A 243 3.89 11.54 11.52
CA PRO A 243 3.35 12.85 11.89
C PRO A 243 3.24 13.05 13.40
N LYS A 244 2.83 11.99 14.12
CA LYS A 244 2.71 12.02 15.57
C LYS A 244 4.09 12.10 16.25
N TYR A 245 5.09 11.34 15.77
CA TYR A 245 6.48 11.45 16.23
C TYR A 245 7.04 12.86 16.06
N LEU A 246 6.78 13.49 14.91
CA LEU A 246 7.23 14.89 14.68
C LEU A 246 6.58 15.86 15.65
N SER A 247 5.31 15.65 16.01
CA SER A 247 4.63 16.45 17.03
C SER A 247 5.15 16.17 18.44
N ASP A 248 5.15 14.91 18.87
CA ASP A 248 5.40 14.53 20.27
C ASP A 248 6.85 14.66 20.68
N VAL A 249 7.78 14.27 19.78
CA VAL A 249 9.23 14.19 20.09
C VAL A 249 10.00 15.37 19.52
N ARG A 250 9.61 15.83 18.35
CA ARG A 250 10.31 16.90 17.62
C ARG A 250 9.64 18.26 17.77
N HIS A 251 8.51 18.32 18.47
CA HIS A 251 7.74 19.52 18.78
C HIS A 251 7.35 20.35 17.56
N PHE A 252 7.13 19.67 16.42
CA PHE A 252 6.64 20.32 15.21
C PHE A 252 5.21 20.83 15.40
N SER A 253 4.98 22.08 15.03
CA SER A 253 3.64 22.61 14.86
C SER A 253 2.90 21.89 13.71
N LEU A 254 1.58 22.01 13.66
CA LEU A 254 0.80 21.47 12.55
C LEU A 254 1.26 22.02 11.19
N GLN A 255 1.62 23.32 11.14
CA GLN A 255 2.14 23.93 9.92
C GLN A 255 3.46 23.28 9.49
N GLN A 256 4.37 23.01 10.44
CA GLN A 256 5.64 22.33 10.15
C GLN A 256 5.42 20.87 9.71
N ILE A 257 4.45 20.17 10.29
CA ILE A 257 4.08 18.82 9.82
C ILE A 257 3.58 18.89 8.37
N GLY A 258 2.69 19.81 8.04
CA GLY A 258 2.23 20.02 6.67
C GLY A 258 3.35 20.36 5.70
N ALA A 259 4.34 21.15 6.16
CA ALA A 259 5.47 21.59 5.33
C ALA A 259 6.54 20.52 5.11
N PHE A 260 6.72 19.56 6.02
CA PHE A 260 7.89 18.65 6.00
C PHE A 260 7.55 17.16 6.03
N ALA A 261 6.41 16.73 6.57
CA ALA A 261 6.11 15.30 6.72
C ALA A 261 5.93 14.55 5.38
N TRP A 262 5.73 15.25 4.28
CA TRP A 262 5.63 14.69 2.93
C TRP A 262 6.97 14.27 2.33
N VAL A 263 8.08 14.88 2.79
CA VAL A 263 9.42 14.70 2.20
C VAL A 263 9.85 13.23 2.16
N PRO A 264 9.77 12.45 3.27
CA PRO A 264 10.13 11.03 3.23
C PRO A 264 9.31 10.20 2.23
N PHE A 265 8.04 10.54 2.03
CA PHE A 265 7.17 9.83 1.08
C PHE A 265 7.49 10.16 -0.38
N LEU A 266 7.94 11.39 -0.66
CA LEU A 266 8.45 11.72 -2.00
C LEU A 266 9.72 10.93 -2.32
N PHE A 267 10.64 10.80 -1.37
CA PHE A 267 11.83 9.95 -1.53
C PHE A 267 11.45 8.48 -1.71
N ALA A 268 10.42 8.02 -1.01
CA ALA A 268 9.86 6.68 -1.20
C ALA A 268 9.41 6.46 -2.66
N ALA A 269 8.70 7.42 -3.25
CA ALA A 269 8.30 7.35 -4.65
C ALA A 269 9.52 7.22 -5.59
N GLY A 270 10.57 8.00 -5.32
CA GLY A 270 11.85 7.87 -6.02
C GLY A 270 12.47 6.49 -5.86
N GLY A 271 12.42 5.92 -4.65
CA GLY A 271 12.91 4.57 -4.35
C GLY A 271 12.18 3.47 -5.13
N ALA A 272 10.86 3.59 -5.29
CA ALA A 272 10.06 2.65 -6.08
C ALA A 272 10.47 2.64 -7.56
N LEU A 273 10.61 3.82 -8.16
CA LEU A 273 11.03 3.98 -9.55
C LEU A 273 12.48 3.49 -9.76
N PHE A 274 13.38 3.94 -8.88
CA PHE A 274 14.78 3.52 -8.92
C PHE A 274 14.94 2.01 -8.77
N GLY A 275 14.19 1.39 -7.86
CA GLY A 275 14.26 -0.05 -7.58
C GLY A 275 13.88 -0.92 -8.78
N GLY A 276 12.80 -0.54 -9.47
CA GLY A 276 12.37 -1.22 -10.70
C GLY A 276 13.38 -1.05 -11.83
N TRP A 277 13.83 0.19 -12.05
CA TRP A 277 14.84 0.50 -13.07
C TRP A 277 16.18 -0.18 -12.79
N PHE A 278 16.70 -0.09 -11.57
CA PHE A 278 18.05 -0.58 -11.23
C PHE A 278 18.22 -2.07 -11.45
N SER A 279 17.27 -2.89 -11.02
CA SER A 279 17.36 -4.34 -11.23
C SER A 279 17.21 -4.71 -12.72
N GLY A 280 16.38 -3.98 -13.48
CA GLY A 280 16.30 -4.12 -14.94
C GLY A 280 17.61 -3.76 -15.61
N PHE A 281 18.22 -2.63 -15.26
CA PHE A 281 19.51 -2.19 -15.76
C PHE A 281 20.63 -3.22 -15.53
N LEU A 282 20.65 -3.87 -14.37
CA LEU A 282 21.62 -4.94 -14.08
C LEU A 282 21.42 -6.16 -15.00
N ILE A 283 20.17 -6.53 -15.28
CA ILE A 283 19.83 -7.62 -16.20
C ILE A 283 20.26 -7.25 -17.63
N ASP A 284 19.98 -6.05 -18.09
CA ASP A 284 20.40 -5.55 -19.41
C ASP A 284 21.94 -5.50 -19.57
N ARG A 285 22.67 -5.37 -18.44
CA ARG A 285 24.14 -5.46 -18.39
C ARG A 285 24.67 -6.91 -18.36
N GLY A 286 23.80 -7.91 -18.48
CA GLY A 286 24.15 -9.32 -18.56
C GLY A 286 24.19 -10.09 -17.23
N LEU A 287 23.74 -9.47 -16.12
CA LEU A 287 23.59 -10.23 -14.87
C LEU A 287 22.39 -11.18 -14.98
N SER A 288 22.53 -12.37 -14.39
CA SER A 288 21.37 -13.27 -14.25
C SER A 288 20.29 -12.60 -13.39
N VAL A 289 19.01 -12.94 -13.62
CA VAL A 289 17.88 -12.46 -12.80
C VAL A 289 18.15 -12.67 -11.31
N ASN A 290 18.68 -13.84 -10.93
CA ASN A 290 19.05 -14.11 -9.53
C ASN A 290 20.10 -13.12 -8.99
N ALA A 291 21.16 -12.84 -9.73
CA ALA A 291 22.20 -11.90 -9.28
C ALA A 291 21.64 -10.46 -9.22
N ALA A 292 20.95 -10.01 -10.25
CA ALA A 292 20.40 -8.67 -10.35
C ALA A 292 19.39 -8.38 -9.21
N ARG A 293 18.43 -9.30 -8.97
CA ARG A 293 17.44 -9.14 -7.89
C ARG A 293 18.10 -9.15 -6.52
N LYS A 294 19.00 -10.11 -6.24
CA LYS A 294 19.70 -10.17 -4.96
C LYS A 294 20.55 -8.93 -4.71
N THR A 295 21.28 -8.46 -5.70
CA THR A 295 22.09 -7.23 -5.59
C THR A 295 21.20 -6.02 -5.27
N ALA A 296 20.09 -5.85 -6.00
CA ALA A 296 19.15 -4.75 -5.76
C ALA A 296 18.53 -4.80 -4.35
N ILE A 297 18.10 -5.99 -3.91
CA ILE A 297 17.52 -6.20 -2.58
C ILE A 297 18.56 -5.92 -1.48
N VAL A 298 19.81 -6.40 -1.63
CA VAL A 298 20.88 -6.17 -0.65
C VAL A 298 21.20 -4.68 -0.52
N ILE A 299 21.40 -3.97 -1.65
CA ILE A 299 21.68 -2.53 -1.63
C ILE A 299 20.53 -1.78 -0.94
N ALA A 300 19.29 -2.08 -1.28
CA ALA A 300 18.11 -1.49 -0.65
C ALA A 300 18.07 -1.79 0.86
N THR A 301 18.40 -3.02 1.26
CA THR A 301 18.42 -3.44 2.67
C THR A 301 19.43 -2.66 3.49
N LEU A 302 20.59 -2.31 2.92
CA LEU A 302 21.60 -1.51 3.61
C LEU A 302 21.13 -0.07 3.94
N LEU A 303 20.11 0.42 3.24
CA LEU A 303 19.51 1.72 3.52
C LEU A 303 18.47 1.69 4.64
N LEU A 304 17.89 0.53 4.97
CA LEU A 304 16.81 0.44 5.96
C LEU A 304 17.26 0.78 7.39
N PRO A 305 18.45 0.37 7.87
CA PRO A 305 18.91 0.73 9.20
C PRO A 305 19.23 2.23 9.40
N THR A 306 19.28 3.04 8.33
CA THR A 306 19.57 4.48 8.44
C THR A 306 18.51 5.23 9.25
N GLY A 307 17.30 4.68 9.38
CA GLY A 307 16.26 5.18 10.29
C GLY A 307 16.68 5.22 11.75
N ILE A 308 17.60 4.34 12.16
CA ILE A 308 18.19 4.35 13.52
C ILE A 308 18.99 5.63 13.73
N ILE A 309 19.76 6.05 12.73
CA ILE A 309 20.53 7.32 12.78
C ILE A 309 19.57 8.50 12.91
N GLY A 310 18.47 8.47 12.16
CA GLY A 310 17.42 9.48 12.26
C GLY A 310 16.77 9.54 13.64
N ALA A 311 16.49 8.37 14.25
CA ALA A 311 15.91 8.28 15.58
C ALA A 311 16.82 8.85 16.66
N LEU A 312 18.14 8.67 16.51
CA LEU A 312 19.16 9.12 17.45
C LEU A 312 19.68 10.55 17.18
N SER A 313 19.27 11.16 16.09
CA SER A 313 19.69 12.53 15.72
C SER A 313 18.98 13.57 16.58
N ASP A 314 19.68 14.61 17.03
CA ASP A 314 19.08 15.72 17.79
C ASP A 314 18.24 16.64 16.89
N SER A 315 18.73 16.92 15.67
CA SER A 315 18.04 17.79 14.72
C SER A 315 16.86 17.09 14.06
N PRO A 316 15.65 17.67 14.09
CA PRO A 316 14.48 17.12 13.44
C PRO A 316 14.61 17.05 11.90
N TYR A 317 15.33 17.98 11.29
CA TYR A 317 15.56 17.98 9.85
C TYR A 317 16.55 16.91 9.41
N VAL A 318 17.58 16.65 10.25
CA VAL A 318 18.51 15.53 10.03
C VAL A 318 17.78 14.19 10.20
N ALA A 319 16.88 14.07 11.20
CA ALA A 319 16.04 12.89 11.37
C ALA A 319 15.16 12.65 10.12
N LEU A 320 14.49 13.68 9.61
CA LEU A 320 13.69 13.61 8.38
C LEU A 320 14.52 13.20 7.15
N ALA A 321 15.75 13.71 7.03
CA ALA A 321 16.65 13.31 5.94
C ALA A 321 16.97 11.80 6.00
N TRP A 322 17.29 11.26 7.17
CA TRP A 322 17.57 9.84 7.35
C TRP A 322 16.31 8.97 7.16
N PHE A 323 15.15 9.41 7.64
CA PHE A 323 13.88 8.73 7.37
C PHE A 323 13.53 8.72 5.88
N SER A 324 13.89 9.78 5.15
CA SER A 324 13.74 9.83 3.69
C SER A 324 14.59 8.78 2.98
N ILE A 325 15.85 8.60 3.43
CA ILE A 325 16.74 7.54 2.92
C ILE A 325 16.17 6.14 3.26
N THR A 326 15.67 5.96 4.48
CA THR A 326 15.04 4.69 4.90
C THR A 326 13.84 4.35 4.03
N LEU A 327 12.93 5.31 3.79
CA LEU A 327 11.74 5.06 2.98
C LEU A 327 12.05 4.93 1.48
N PHE A 328 13.06 5.61 0.96
CA PHE A 328 13.62 5.34 -0.36
C PHE A 328 14.11 3.88 -0.43
N GLY A 329 14.93 3.46 0.55
CA GLY A 329 15.42 2.09 0.64
C GLY A 329 14.30 1.06 0.74
N PHE A 330 13.26 1.34 1.54
CA PHE A 330 12.11 0.45 1.67
C PHE A 330 11.36 0.26 0.34
N GLN A 331 11.05 1.32 -0.36
CA GLN A 331 10.35 1.22 -1.64
C GLN A 331 11.22 0.61 -2.75
N PHE A 332 12.52 0.86 -2.71
CA PHE A 332 13.49 0.15 -3.55
C PHE A 332 13.48 -1.37 -3.25
N TRP A 333 13.49 -1.75 -1.98
CA TRP A 333 13.44 -3.14 -1.52
C TRP A 333 12.13 -3.83 -1.94
N VAL A 334 10.99 -3.24 -1.61
CA VAL A 334 9.67 -3.86 -1.82
C VAL A 334 9.35 -4.02 -3.32
N SER A 335 9.77 -3.09 -4.17
CA SER A 335 9.61 -3.20 -5.63
C SER A 335 10.25 -4.46 -6.17
N ASN A 336 11.44 -4.82 -5.67
CA ASN A 336 12.13 -6.04 -6.08
C ASN A 336 11.57 -7.31 -5.42
N VAL A 337 11.15 -7.24 -4.15
CA VAL A 337 10.55 -8.40 -3.46
C VAL A 337 9.21 -8.79 -4.09
N GLN A 338 8.38 -7.82 -4.48
CA GLN A 338 7.09 -8.11 -5.13
C GLN A 338 7.25 -8.79 -6.49
N THR A 339 8.32 -8.51 -7.24
CA THR A 339 8.58 -9.18 -8.53
C THR A 339 8.97 -10.63 -8.37
N LEU A 340 9.46 -11.06 -7.20
CA LEU A 340 9.87 -12.45 -6.97
C LEU A 340 8.74 -13.46 -7.16
N ALA A 341 7.48 -13.05 -6.91
CA ALA A 341 6.33 -13.90 -7.19
C ALA A 341 6.32 -14.36 -8.67
N SER A 342 6.59 -13.43 -9.59
CA SER A 342 6.65 -13.73 -11.03
C SER A 342 7.98 -14.34 -11.46
N ASP A 343 9.07 -14.09 -10.73
CA ASP A 343 10.39 -14.66 -11.05
C ASP A 343 10.48 -16.14 -10.63
N PHE A 344 9.81 -16.55 -9.56
CA PHE A 344 9.78 -17.94 -9.09
C PHE A 344 8.66 -18.77 -9.71
N PHE A 345 7.45 -18.22 -9.85
CA PHE A 345 6.23 -18.99 -10.07
C PHE A 345 5.57 -18.69 -11.42
N PRO A 346 4.79 -19.64 -11.98
CA PRO A 346 4.00 -19.39 -13.20
C PRO A 346 2.94 -18.31 -12.96
N LEU A 347 2.46 -17.68 -14.03
CA LEU A 347 1.51 -16.56 -13.98
C LEU A 347 0.24 -16.88 -13.20
N GLY A 348 -0.29 -18.11 -13.29
CA GLY A 348 -1.47 -18.55 -12.55
C GLY A 348 -1.31 -18.59 -11.03
N ALA A 349 -0.07 -18.58 -10.52
CA ALA A 349 0.23 -18.56 -9.08
C ALA A 349 0.48 -17.14 -8.53
N VAL A 350 0.88 -16.19 -9.39
CA VAL A 350 1.34 -14.86 -8.97
C VAL A 350 0.29 -14.11 -8.16
N GLY A 351 -0.97 -14.14 -8.58
CA GLY A 351 -2.07 -13.48 -7.88
C GLY A 351 -2.30 -14.05 -6.47
N SER A 352 -2.27 -15.38 -6.33
CA SER A 352 -2.41 -16.05 -5.03
C SER A 352 -1.26 -15.72 -4.09
N ILE A 353 -0.03 -15.68 -4.59
CA ILE A 353 1.17 -15.34 -3.80
C ILE A 353 1.14 -13.89 -3.38
N ALA A 354 0.77 -12.97 -4.29
CA ALA A 354 0.64 -11.55 -3.98
C ALA A 354 -0.44 -11.32 -2.90
N GLY A 355 -1.58 -11.99 -3.00
CA GLY A 355 -2.66 -11.93 -2.01
C GLY A 355 -2.23 -12.44 -0.65
N PHE A 356 -1.64 -13.65 -0.59
CA PHE A 356 -1.23 -14.27 0.66
C PHE A 356 -0.09 -13.48 1.35
N SER A 357 0.92 -13.08 0.57
CA SER A 357 2.01 -12.26 1.10
C SER A 357 1.56 -10.85 1.51
N GLY A 358 0.56 -10.29 0.82
CA GLY A 358 -0.08 -9.02 1.20
C GLY A 358 -0.86 -9.13 2.51
N THR A 359 -1.57 -10.23 2.73
CA THR A 359 -2.24 -10.51 4.03
C THR A 359 -1.20 -10.63 5.15
N ALA A 360 -0.11 -11.37 4.92
CA ALA A 360 0.98 -11.49 5.90
C ALA A 360 1.62 -10.13 6.23
N ALA A 361 1.85 -9.30 5.22
CA ALA A 361 2.31 -7.92 5.38
C ALA A 361 1.37 -7.09 6.26
N GLY A 362 0.06 -7.17 6.01
CA GLY A 362 -0.96 -6.48 6.80
C GLY A 362 -1.01 -6.95 8.26
N LEU A 363 -0.89 -8.26 8.49
CA LEU A 363 -0.83 -8.82 9.86
C LEU A 363 0.43 -8.39 10.60
N GLY A 364 1.59 -8.42 9.95
CA GLY A 364 2.84 -7.91 10.53
C GLY A 364 2.74 -6.42 10.88
N ALA A 365 2.16 -5.63 9.98
CA ALA A 365 1.93 -4.20 10.20
C ALA A 365 0.94 -3.94 11.35
N MET A 366 -0.14 -4.72 11.44
CA MET A 366 -1.11 -4.66 12.54
C MET A 366 -0.43 -4.87 13.90
N ILE A 367 0.36 -5.94 14.01
CA ILE A 367 1.09 -6.30 15.23
C ILE A 367 2.05 -5.16 15.61
N LEU A 368 2.88 -4.70 14.66
CA LEU A 368 3.85 -3.65 14.94
C LEU A 368 3.17 -2.32 15.30
N THR A 369 2.07 -1.96 14.65
CA THR A 369 1.32 -0.72 14.94
C THR A 369 0.75 -0.73 16.35
N PHE A 370 0.20 -1.86 16.79
CA PHE A 370 -0.30 -2.02 18.17
C PHE A 370 0.84 -1.96 19.19
N ILE A 371 1.92 -2.73 18.96
CA ILE A 371 3.10 -2.74 19.85
C ILE A 371 3.72 -1.34 19.92
N THR A 372 3.77 -0.60 18.81
CA THR A 372 4.29 0.77 18.80
C THR A 372 3.54 1.66 19.78
N GLY A 373 2.21 1.61 19.78
CA GLY A 373 1.42 2.41 20.71
C GLY A 373 1.74 2.10 22.16
N TRP A 374 1.83 0.81 22.51
CA TRP A 374 2.16 0.37 23.86
C TRP A 374 3.59 0.78 24.27
N VAL A 375 4.58 0.58 23.38
CA VAL A 375 5.97 0.96 23.64
C VAL A 375 6.13 2.46 23.81
N VAL A 376 5.41 3.26 23.02
CA VAL A 376 5.47 4.73 23.11
C VAL A 376 4.88 5.24 24.41
N ASP A 377 3.82 4.62 24.94
CA ASP A 377 3.22 4.99 26.23
C ASP A 377 4.13 4.66 27.43
N HIS A 378 4.94 3.57 27.35
CA HIS A 378 5.74 3.10 28.48
C HIS A 378 7.23 3.46 28.39
N PHE A 379 7.73 3.78 27.19
CA PHE A 379 9.14 4.08 26.94
C PHE A 379 9.27 5.34 26.05
N SER A 380 9.43 5.13 24.73
CA SER A 380 9.58 6.20 23.74
C SER A 380 9.38 5.66 22.32
N TYR A 381 9.48 6.53 21.32
CA TYR A 381 9.48 6.14 19.88
C TYR A 381 10.77 5.43 19.45
N THR A 382 11.91 5.74 20.12
CA THR A 382 13.24 5.25 19.70
C THR A 382 13.33 3.74 19.59
N PRO A 383 12.84 2.90 20.55
CA PRO A 383 12.86 1.45 20.41
C PRO A 383 12.16 0.95 19.16
N MET A 384 11.05 1.57 18.76
CA MET A 384 10.29 1.15 17.59
C MET A 384 10.99 1.51 16.28
N LEU A 385 11.63 2.67 16.21
CA LEU A 385 12.45 3.08 15.07
C LEU A 385 13.70 2.21 14.90
N ILE A 386 14.32 1.80 16.02
CA ILE A 386 15.42 0.83 16.02
C ILE A 386 14.91 -0.54 15.53
N THR A 387 13.79 -1.00 16.05
CA THR A 387 13.15 -2.26 15.62
C THR A 387 12.89 -2.25 14.11
N ALA A 388 12.35 -1.18 13.56
CA ALA A 388 12.13 -1.04 12.13
C ALA A 388 13.44 -1.14 11.33
N GLY A 389 14.52 -0.51 11.81
CA GLY A 389 15.84 -0.61 11.18
C GLY A 389 16.41 -2.03 11.18
N ILE A 390 16.11 -2.85 12.21
CA ILE A 390 16.54 -4.24 12.33
C ILE A 390 15.67 -5.18 11.51
N LEU A 391 14.37 -4.94 11.44
CA LEU A 391 13.44 -5.78 10.68
C LEU A 391 13.78 -5.84 9.18
N GLY A 392 14.33 -4.78 8.61
CA GLY A 392 14.76 -4.75 7.21
C GLY A 392 15.80 -5.82 6.85
N PRO A 393 16.98 -5.83 7.50
CA PRO A 393 17.96 -6.91 7.33
C PRO A 393 17.40 -8.30 7.66
N LEU A 394 16.63 -8.46 8.74
CA LEU A 394 16.04 -9.74 9.11
C LEU A 394 15.07 -10.26 8.03
N SER A 395 14.25 -9.39 7.45
CA SER A 395 13.33 -9.76 6.37
C SER A 395 14.09 -10.28 5.14
N THR A 396 15.21 -9.63 4.79
CA THR A 396 16.05 -10.03 3.65
C THR A 396 16.81 -11.34 3.92
N ILE A 397 17.30 -11.52 5.14
CA ILE A 397 17.93 -12.78 5.56
C ILE A 397 16.92 -13.93 5.47
N ALA A 398 15.72 -13.76 6.04
CA ALA A 398 14.66 -14.76 5.97
C ALA A 398 14.29 -15.08 4.51
N LEU A 399 14.16 -14.05 3.66
CA LEU A 399 13.93 -14.23 2.23
C LEU A 399 14.98 -15.13 1.60
N PHE A 400 16.27 -14.82 1.77
CA PHE A 400 17.34 -15.53 1.07
C PHE A 400 17.57 -16.94 1.59
N ILE A 401 17.41 -17.17 2.90
CA ILE A 401 17.49 -18.51 3.49
C ILE A 401 16.39 -19.41 2.93
N LEU A 402 15.15 -18.93 2.90
CA LEU A 402 14.01 -19.74 2.49
C LEU A 402 13.92 -19.86 0.95
N SER A 403 14.18 -18.80 0.20
CA SER A 403 14.00 -18.83 -1.25
C SER A 403 15.20 -19.41 -2.02
N GLY A 404 16.40 -19.37 -1.45
CA GLY A 404 17.60 -19.86 -2.09
C GLY A 404 17.94 -19.11 -3.40
N LYS A 405 18.16 -19.86 -4.48
CA LYS A 405 18.46 -19.30 -5.81
C LYS A 405 17.17 -18.95 -6.55
N ILE A 406 17.07 -17.71 -7.03
CA ILE A 406 15.91 -17.24 -7.81
C ILE A 406 15.95 -17.92 -9.18
N ARG A 407 15.02 -18.84 -9.40
CA ARG A 407 14.80 -19.56 -10.66
C ARG A 407 13.33 -19.97 -10.78
N LYS A 408 12.86 -20.10 -12.00
CA LYS A 408 11.49 -20.54 -12.28
C LYS A 408 11.24 -21.93 -11.68
N ILE A 409 10.14 -22.06 -10.97
CA ILE A 409 9.65 -23.31 -10.38
C ILE A 409 8.62 -23.87 -11.34
N GLU A 410 8.84 -25.10 -11.80
CA GLU A 410 7.85 -25.85 -12.55
C GLU A 410 6.83 -26.46 -11.58
N ILE A 411 5.57 -26.13 -11.79
CA ILE A 411 4.46 -26.71 -11.04
C ILE A 411 3.71 -27.61 -12.01
N GLU A 412 3.73 -28.90 -11.74
CA GLU A 412 2.88 -29.85 -12.47
C GLU A 412 1.42 -29.49 -12.17
N THR A 413 0.75 -28.88 -13.13
CA THR A 413 -0.70 -28.73 -13.10
C THR A 413 -1.28 -30.11 -13.40
N SER A 414 -1.73 -30.81 -12.35
CA SER A 414 -2.56 -32.02 -12.54
C SER A 414 -3.73 -31.63 -13.44
N ALA A 415 -3.77 -32.26 -14.60
CA ALA A 415 -4.81 -32.15 -15.62
C ALA A 415 -6.19 -32.55 -15.08
#